data_013a29ab63eed5c8f48d3453b1c80426
#
_entry.id   013a29ab63eed5c8f48d3453b1c80426
#
_cell.length_a   1.000
_cell.length_b   1.000
_cell.length_c   1.000
_cell.angle_alpha   90.00
_cell.angle_beta   90.00
_cell.angle_gamma   90.00
#
_symmetry.space_group_name_H-M   'P 1'
#
loop_
_entity.id
_entity.type
_entity.pdbx_description
1 polymer ?
#
loop_
_entity_poly.entity_id
_entity_poly.type
_entity_poly.pdbx_seq_one_letter_code
_entity_poly.pdbx_strand_id
1 'polypeptide(L)'
;MKNDNELSEESYREEKDTHPRMDTDVVSARILTDVLISQKVGGMIISPGSRNTPLIVAASARENLKKWIVPDERSAAFMALGMAMVKKVPFALVCTSGTALYNYAPAVAEAYYQQVPLIAISADRPSEWIDQDDSQTLVQPGALSNIVKKSFNIPVVSATDNDKQWFVERVVNEAILLSMANTPGPVHINIQFSEPLGGTVRYSEQKVRKIEVIENSSPLPRHIMDMLGAELADKRIMLTAGFLPSSEKLQKAVSNLSRLGNVTIMAETLSNLHLHQEAYSIDLPITMLEEEESTTLRPDIVISIGGALVSRMLKTYLRKVKPQEHWTLGDTKIGTDTFQALTRHYEVEPAAFISALAGSIGHHRRKRGLQESEFKKGWTNLKEKAQRRHAKYVESSGWSELKALDDIFTRIPNDRNVFLSNGTVVRYAQLSTRRLPHLTLGCRGVSGIDGTNYAALGASLAYGGRTILVTGDLSFSYAPEIISSAYMTNKLSIIVINNGGGGIFRFVKSTKHLEIREKYFCAPPHLELQRQCENAGLPYYMANEERHINEKFETFLQTGGLFEIKVNPEESAEILNNYFILK
;
A
#
# COMPACT_ATOMS: atom_id res chain seq x y z
N MET A 1 5.46 -28.30 33.79
CA MET A 1 5.20 -26.92 33.42
C MET A 1 4.38 -26.97 32.12
N LYS A 2 3.08 -26.78 32.24
CA LYS A 2 2.12 -26.89 31.13
C LYS A 2 2.12 -25.60 30.33
N ASN A 3 1.95 -25.74 29.02
CA ASN A 3 1.98 -24.70 28.01
C ASN A 3 1.01 -23.54 28.26
N ASP A 4 1.54 -22.35 28.50
CA ASP A 4 0.76 -21.07 28.61
C ASP A 4 0.52 -20.39 27.28
N ASN A 5 0.56 -21.10 26.15
CA ASN A 5 0.40 -20.53 24.81
C ASN A 5 -1.00 -20.72 24.16
N GLU A 6 -1.98 -21.19 24.92
CA GLU A 6 -3.37 -21.36 24.42
C GLU A 6 -4.35 -20.30 24.92
N LEU A 7 -3.89 -19.29 25.69
CA LEU A 7 -4.77 -18.33 26.37
C LEU A 7 -5.25 -17.14 25.52
N SER A 8 -4.80 -16.95 24.27
CA SER A 8 -5.20 -15.79 23.44
C SER A 8 -6.34 -16.05 22.44
N GLU A 9 -6.68 -17.29 22.17
CA GLU A 9 -7.87 -17.64 21.36
C GLU A 9 -9.05 -18.19 22.19
N GLU A 10 -8.82 -18.57 23.44
CA GLU A 10 -9.87 -19.14 24.31
C GLU A 10 -10.58 -18.13 25.22
N SER A 11 -10.07 -16.89 25.39
CA SER A 11 -10.70 -15.90 26.28
C SER A 11 -11.93 -15.18 25.69
N TYR A 12 -12.32 -15.46 24.45
CA TYR A 12 -13.59 -15.13 23.84
C TYR A 12 -14.36 -16.38 23.40
N ARG A 13 -14.26 -17.49 24.14
CA ARG A 13 -15.30 -18.53 24.04
C ARG A 13 -16.58 -17.94 24.58
N GLU A 14 -17.46 -17.55 23.65
CA GLU A 14 -18.85 -17.24 23.88
C GLU A 14 -19.46 -18.28 24.84
N GLU A 15 -19.90 -17.87 26.02
CA GLU A 15 -21.03 -18.52 26.64
C GLU A 15 -22.08 -18.65 25.53
N LYS A 16 -22.51 -19.86 25.21
CA LYS A 16 -23.60 -20.08 24.24
C LYS A 16 -24.78 -19.31 24.79
N ASP A 17 -24.92 -18.06 24.28
CA ASP A 17 -25.99 -17.18 24.66
C ASP A 17 -27.31 -17.86 24.29
N THR A 18 -28.06 -18.31 25.29
CA THR A 18 -29.34 -18.98 25.13
C THR A 18 -30.43 -18.01 24.66
N HIS A 19 -30.08 -16.71 24.53
CA HIS A 19 -30.99 -15.69 24.05
C HIS A 19 -31.12 -15.71 22.52
N PRO A 20 -32.33 -15.47 21.98
CA PRO A 20 -32.53 -15.42 20.54
C PRO A 20 -31.70 -14.26 19.96
N ARG A 21 -30.91 -14.55 18.93
CA ARG A 21 -30.12 -13.53 18.23
C ARG A 21 -31.02 -12.42 17.71
N MET A 22 -30.68 -11.17 18.06
CA MET A 22 -31.46 -9.99 17.68
C MET A 22 -30.77 -9.23 16.55
N ASP A 23 -31.54 -8.71 15.63
CA ASP A 23 -31.13 -7.85 14.53
C ASP A 23 -31.76 -6.48 14.67
N THR A 24 -31.32 -5.47 13.94
CA THR A 24 -31.98 -4.17 13.88
C THR A 24 -33.33 -4.26 13.17
N ASP A 25 -34.29 -3.47 13.56
CA ASP A 25 -35.56 -3.29 12.83
C ASP A 25 -35.40 -2.44 11.56
N VAL A 26 -34.26 -1.73 11.41
CA VAL A 26 -33.96 -0.89 10.24
C VAL A 26 -33.60 -1.75 9.02
N VAL A 27 -34.54 -1.88 8.09
CA VAL A 27 -34.43 -2.78 6.94
C VAL A 27 -33.27 -2.45 6.00
N SER A 28 -32.95 -1.16 5.80
CA SER A 28 -31.84 -0.75 4.92
C SER A 28 -30.47 -1.17 5.47
N ALA A 29 -30.29 -1.15 6.80
CA ALA A 29 -29.05 -1.62 7.45
C ALA A 29 -28.90 -3.14 7.32
N ARG A 30 -29.99 -3.90 7.44
CA ARG A 30 -29.99 -5.37 7.21
C ARG A 30 -29.62 -5.70 5.77
N ILE A 31 -30.30 -5.11 4.78
CA ILE A 31 -30.03 -5.34 3.35
C ILE A 31 -28.57 -5.01 3.03
N LEU A 32 -28.06 -3.85 3.45
CA LEU A 32 -26.67 -3.43 3.23
C LEU A 32 -25.70 -4.50 3.76
N THR A 33 -25.88 -4.93 5.00
CA THR A 33 -24.98 -5.91 5.64
C THR A 33 -25.05 -7.27 4.95
N ASP A 34 -26.23 -7.73 4.54
CA ASP A 34 -26.39 -9.01 3.83
C ASP A 34 -25.79 -8.98 2.42
N VAL A 35 -25.86 -7.84 1.72
CA VAL A 35 -25.20 -7.67 0.41
C VAL A 35 -23.67 -7.66 0.57
N LEU A 36 -23.12 -7.01 1.59
CA LEU A 36 -21.66 -7.07 1.87
C LEU A 36 -21.19 -8.52 2.01
N ILE A 37 -21.94 -9.34 2.74
CA ILE A 37 -21.64 -10.77 2.92
C ILE A 37 -21.76 -11.54 1.60
N SER A 38 -22.87 -11.36 0.90
CA SER A 38 -23.15 -12.06 -0.36
C SER A 38 -22.09 -11.76 -1.43
N GLN A 39 -21.55 -10.55 -1.46
CA GLN A 39 -20.45 -10.11 -2.34
C GLN A 39 -19.05 -10.44 -1.80
N LYS A 40 -18.95 -11.12 -0.66
CA LYS A 40 -17.70 -11.57 -0.05
C LYS A 40 -16.73 -10.42 0.27
N VAL A 41 -17.24 -9.30 0.78
CA VAL A 41 -16.43 -8.22 1.34
C VAL A 41 -15.57 -8.79 2.46
N GLY A 42 -14.32 -8.38 2.58
CA GLY A 42 -13.34 -8.99 3.50
C GLY A 42 -13.68 -8.84 4.98
N GLY A 43 -14.52 -7.86 5.32
CA GLY A 43 -15.02 -7.59 6.66
C GLY A 43 -15.37 -6.12 6.85
N MET A 44 -15.71 -5.76 8.08
CA MET A 44 -16.18 -4.43 8.48
C MET A 44 -15.34 -3.88 9.63
N ILE A 45 -14.77 -2.69 9.47
CA ILE A 45 -14.10 -1.95 10.53
C ILE A 45 -15.06 -0.86 11.00
N ILE A 46 -15.37 -0.86 12.30
CA ILE A 46 -16.42 -0.05 12.88
C ILE A 46 -15.81 0.99 13.82
N SER A 47 -16.08 2.27 13.55
CA SER A 47 -15.88 3.37 14.49
C SER A 47 -17.23 3.69 15.14
N PRO A 48 -17.42 3.38 16.46
CA PRO A 48 -18.72 3.43 17.08
C PRO A 48 -19.26 4.86 17.26
N GLY A 49 -20.56 5.03 17.10
CA GLY A 49 -21.29 6.24 17.40
C GLY A 49 -22.80 6.00 17.41
N SER A 50 -23.59 6.97 17.83
CA SER A 50 -25.04 6.77 17.97
C SER A 50 -25.75 6.59 16.63
N ARG A 51 -25.37 7.37 15.59
CA ARG A 51 -26.09 7.34 14.31
C ARG A 51 -25.87 6.03 13.53
N ASN A 52 -24.75 5.36 13.69
CA ASN A 52 -24.50 4.08 13.04
C ASN A 52 -24.96 2.85 13.85
N THR A 53 -25.73 3.04 14.95
CA THR A 53 -26.32 1.94 15.74
C THR A 53 -27.00 0.87 14.87
N PRO A 54 -27.86 1.18 13.88
CA PRO A 54 -28.50 0.16 13.05
C PRO A 54 -27.50 -0.72 12.30
N LEU A 55 -26.41 -0.13 11.81
CA LEU A 55 -25.34 -0.87 11.10
C LEU A 55 -24.55 -1.78 12.05
N ILE A 56 -24.28 -1.31 13.26
CA ILE A 56 -23.59 -2.09 14.29
C ILE A 56 -24.42 -3.29 14.71
N VAL A 57 -25.72 -3.08 14.98
CA VAL A 57 -26.65 -4.16 15.37
C VAL A 57 -26.80 -5.17 14.23
N ALA A 58 -26.99 -4.69 12.99
CA ALA A 58 -27.03 -5.58 11.83
C ALA A 58 -25.75 -6.42 11.68
N ALA A 59 -24.57 -5.77 11.83
CA ALA A 59 -23.31 -6.48 11.73
C ALA A 59 -23.12 -7.49 12.87
N SER A 60 -23.53 -7.13 14.11
CA SER A 60 -23.39 -8.03 15.28
C SER A 60 -24.24 -9.29 15.13
N ALA A 61 -25.41 -9.19 14.49
CA ALA A 61 -26.30 -10.33 14.23
C ALA A 61 -25.76 -11.32 13.20
N ARG A 62 -24.68 -11.01 12.48
CA ARG A 62 -24.09 -11.83 11.39
C ARG A 62 -22.71 -12.36 11.77
N GLU A 63 -22.67 -13.60 12.27
CA GLU A 63 -21.42 -14.25 12.71
C GLU A 63 -20.40 -14.44 11.57
N ASN A 64 -20.88 -14.69 10.36
CA ASN A 64 -20.05 -14.88 9.17
C ASN A 64 -19.42 -13.57 8.63
N LEU A 65 -19.77 -12.39 9.17
CA LEU A 65 -19.12 -11.13 8.88
C LEU A 65 -18.00 -10.86 9.89
N LYS A 66 -16.76 -10.79 9.44
CA LYS A 66 -15.64 -10.39 10.29
C LYS A 66 -15.75 -8.91 10.67
N LYS A 67 -15.52 -8.60 11.94
CA LYS A 67 -15.69 -7.24 12.50
C LYS A 67 -14.48 -6.86 13.34
N TRP A 68 -14.07 -5.58 13.24
CA TRP A 68 -13.06 -4.96 14.09
C TRP A 68 -13.59 -3.63 14.59
N ILE A 69 -13.36 -3.33 15.85
CA ILE A 69 -13.81 -2.08 16.48
C ILE A 69 -12.58 -1.18 16.67
N VAL A 70 -12.54 -0.08 15.95
CA VAL A 70 -11.45 0.90 16.01
C VAL A 70 -12.06 2.28 16.17
N PRO A 71 -12.04 2.88 17.37
CA PRO A 71 -12.73 4.13 17.64
C PRO A 71 -12.25 5.31 16.80
N ASP A 72 -10.94 5.47 16.60
CA ASP A 72 -10.38 6.52 15.74
C ASP A 72 -10.59 6.16 14.26
N GLU A 73 -11.36 6.97 13.56
CA GLU A 73 -11.76 6.73 12.18
C GLU A 73 -10.55 6.75 11.22
N ARG A 74 -9.57 7.61 11.44
CA ARG A 74 -8.35 7.64 10.62
C ARG A 74 -7.59 6.32 10.74
N SER A 75 -7.37 5.85 11.94
CA SER A 75 -6.73 4.56 12.22
C SER A 75 -7.52 3.38 11.66
N ALA A 76 -8.86 3.40 11.82
CA ALA A 76 -9.77 2.42 11.24
C ALA A 76 -9.62 2.33 9.71
N ALA A 77 -9.60 3.48 9.05
CA ALA A 77 -9.52 3.54 7.60
C ALA A 77 -8.16 3.05 7.05
N PHE A 78 -7.05 3.40 7.70
CA PHE A 78 -5.74 2.87 7.32
C PHE A 78 -5.60 1.38 7.64
N MET A 79 -6.22 0.89 8.72
CA MET A 79 -6.26 -0.56 9.00
C MET A 79 -6.99 -1.32 7.88
N ALA A 80 -8.15 -0.83 7.44
CA ALA A 80 -8.89 -1.39 6.31
C ALA A 80 -8.08 -1.35 5.01
N LEU A 81 -7.37 -0.24 4.75
CA LEU A 81 -6.47 -0.11 3.60
C LEU A 81 -5.41 -1.21 3.60
N GLY A 82 -4.70 -1.41 4.73
CA GLY A 82 -3.69 -2.45 4.84
C GLY A 82 -4.25 -3.86 4.63
N MET A 83 -5.43 -4.15 5.17
CA MET A 83 -6.13 -5.42 4.94
C MET A 83 -6.46 -5.63 3.46
N ALA A 84 -7.01 -4.60 2.80
CA ALA A 84 -7.41 -4.65 1.39
C ALA A 84 -6.20 -4.81 0.45
N MET A 85 -5.06 -4.18 0.76
CA MET A 85 -3.79 -4.35 0.02
C MET A 85 -3.33 -5.81 -0.01
N VAL A 86 -3.49 -6.54 1.09
CA VAL A 86 -3.09 -7.94 1.21
C VAL A 86 -4.13 -8.89 0.59
N LYS A 87 -5.41 -8.71 0.92
CA LYS A 87 -6.49 -9.61 0.50
C LYS A 87 -7.00 -9.36 -0.92
N LYS A 88 -6.75 -8.16 -1.47
CA LYS A 88 -7.24 -7.75 -2.80
C LYS A 88 -8.76 -7.83 -2.94
N VAL A 89 -9.47 -7.62 -1.84
CA VAL A 89 -10.94 -7.50 -1.76
C VAL A 89 -11.29 -6.24 -0.98
N PRO A 90 -12.47 -5.65 -1.20
CA PRO A 90 -12.85 -4.47 -0.45
C PRO A 90 -13.11 -4.79 1.02
N PHE A 91 -12.79 -3.83 1.90
CA PHE A 91 -13.20 -3.80 3.29
C PHE A 91 -14.15 -2.63 3.51
N ALA A 92 -15.18 -2.85 4.34
CA ALA A 92 -16.15 -1.81 4.69
C ALA A 92 -15.67 -1.04 5.92
N LEU A 93 -15.79 0.29 5.85
CA LEU A 93 -15.59 1.22 6.96
C LEU A 93 -16.95 1.75 7.39
N VAL A 94 -17.25 1.77 8.67
CA VAL A 94 -18.54 2.25 9.17
C VAL A 94 -18.31 3.29 10.25
N CYS A 95 -18.79 4.51 10.04
CA CYS A 95 -18.76 5.60 11.03
C CYS A 95 -20.13 6.22 11.26
N THR A 96 -20.22 7.01 12.34
CA THR A 96 -21.35 7.86 12.66
C THR A 96 -21.41 9.10 11.75
N SER A 97 -22.37 9.98 11.96
CA SER A 97 -22.50 11.24 11.21
C SER A 97 -21.48 12.30 11.67
N GLY A 98 -21.36 13.35 10.88
CA GLY A 98 -20.51 14.50 11.18
C GLY A 98 -19.06 14.33 10.76
N THR A 99 -18.13 14.86 11.55
CA THR A 99 -16.69 14.90 11.21
C THR A 99 -16.03 13.54 11.13
N ALA A 100 -16.64 12.47 11.65
CA ALA A 100 -16.19 11.08 11.54
C ALA A 100 -15.86 10.69 10.10
N LEU A 101 -16.74 11.05 9.14
CA LEU A 101 -16.53 10.79 7.72
C LEU A 101 -15.25 11.45 7.20
N TYR A 102 -14.95 12.68 7.59
CA TYR A 102 -13.76 13.40 7.12
C TYR A 102 -12.46 12.81 7.67
N ASN A 103 -12.49 12.14 8.82
CA ASN A 103 -11.32 11.42 9.34
C ASN A 103 -10.93 10.21 8.47
N TYR A 104 -11.83 9.70 7.64
CA TYR A 104 -11.50 8.68 6.63
C TYR A 104 -10.72 9.24 5.43
N ALA A 105 -10.80 10.55 5.17
CA ALA A 105 -10.29 11.16 3.94
C ALA A 105 -8.81 10.85 3.64
N PRO A 106 -7.85 10.86 4.59
CA PRO A 106 -6.46 10.54 4.29
C PRO A 106 -6.28 9.12 3.74
N ALA A 107 -6.92 8.12 4.35
CA ALA A 107 -6.83 6.72 3.91
C ALA A 107 -7.60 6.47 2.61
N VAL A 108 -8.77 7.12 2.44
CA VAL A 108 -9.55 7.04 1.20
C VAL A 108 -8.79 7.67 0.03
N ALA A 109 -8.13 8.81 0.24
CA ALA A 109 -7.26 9.42 -0.76
C ALA A 109 -6.09 8.49 -1.13
N GLU A 110 -5.42 7.90 -0.13
CA GLU A 110 -4.36 6.93 -0.37
C GLU A 110 -4.88 5.73 -1.18
N ALA A 111 -6.05 5.16 -0.80
CA ALA A 111 -6.69 4.07 -1.50
C ALA A 111 -7.03 4.41 -2.97
N TYR A 112 -7.52 5.63 -3.22
CA TYR A 112 -7.87 6.10 -4.56
C TYR A 112 -6.66 6.16 -5.50
N TYR A 113 -5.55 6.74 -5.02
CA TYR A 113 -4.33 6.86 -5.83
C TYR A 113 -3.50 5.58 -5.87
N GLN A 114 -3.65 4.70 -4.86
CA GLN A 114 -2.99 3.39 -4.83
C GLN A 114 -3.84 2.28 -5.46
N GLN A 115 -5.06 2.59 -5.91
CA GLN A 115 -5.98 1.64 -6.55
C GLN A 115 -6.32 0.45 -5.64
N VAL A 116 -6.66 0.77 -4.39
CA VAL A 116 -7.06 -0.21 -3.39
C VAL A 116 -8.57 -0.11 -3.14
N PRO A 117 -9.33 -1.21 -3.22
CA PRO A 117 -10.77 -1.17 -3.03
C PRO A 117 -11.14 -0.96 -1.56
N LEU A 118 -11.94 0.08 -1.28
CA LEU A 118 -12.54 0.34 0.03
C LEU A 118 -14.01 0.76 -0.12
N ILE A 119 -14.83 0.51 0.90
CA ILE A 119 -16.22 0.94 0.96
C ILE A 119 -16.38 1.79 2.22
N ALA A 120 -16.34 3.12 2.07
CA ALA A 120 -16.63 4.04 3.17
C ALA A 120 -18.15 4.17 3.34
N ILE A 121 -18.67 3.84 4.52
CA ILE A 121 -20.10 3.90 4.86
C ILE A 121 -20.26 4.90 6.00
N SER A 122 -20.94 6.02 5.72
CA SER A 122 -21.28 7.01 6.72
C SER A 122 -22.78 6.96 7.05
N ALA A 123 -23.11 6.77 8.31
CA ALA A 123 -24.46 6.92 8.78
C ALA A 123 -24.83 8.42 8.83
N ASP A 124 -26.06 8.74 8.47
CA ASP A 124 -26.51 10.12 8.39
C ASP A 124 -27.92 10.30 8.94
N ARG A 125 -28.31 11.54 9.17
CA ARG A 125 -29.68 11.95 9.45
C ARG A 125 -30.50 11.98 8.17
N PRO A 126 -31.85 11.95 8.28
CA PRO A 126 -32.73 12.29 7.17
C PRO A 126 -32.39 13.68 6.59
N SER A 127 -32.57 13.84 5.28
CA SER A 127 -32.15 15.05 4.55
C SER A 127 -32.76 16.34 5.10
N GLU A 128 -33.98 16.28 5.64
CA GLU A 128 -34.72 17.41 6.20
C GLU A 128 -34.11 17.99 7.47
N TRP A 129 -33.21 17.26 8.14
CA TRP A 129 -32.52 17.69 9.35
C TRP A 129 -31.11 18.23 9.11
N ILE A 130 -30.60 18.14 7.88
CA ILE A 130 -29.30 18.66 7.54
C ILE A 130 -29.35 20.19 7.50
N ASP A 131 -28.36 20.86 8.12
CA ASP A 131 -28.25 22.31 8.23
C ASP A 131 -29.46 22.96 8.99
N GLN A 132 -30.07 22.22 9.92
CA GLN A 132 -31.15 22.71 10.77
C GLN A 132 -30.71 22.86 12.25
N ASP A 133 -29.45 23.16 12.50
CA ASP A 133 -28.84 23.27 13.85
C ASP A 133 -28.97 21.99 14.69
N ASP A 134 -29.29 20.85 14.08
CA ASP A 134 -29.23 19.56 14.75
C ASP A 134 -27.77 19.15 14.96
N SER A 135 -27.46 18.63 16.15
CA SER A 135 -26.09 18.35 16.54
C SER A 135 -25.45 17.26 15.66
N GLN A 136 -24.16 17.36 15.41
CA GLN A 136 -23.36 16.39 14.68
C GLN A 136 -23.88 16.13 13.25
N THR A 137 -24.23 17.19 12.54
CA THR A 137 -24.66 17.18 11.13
C THR A 137 -23.67 17.92 10.23
N LEU A 138 -23.60 17.50 8.99
CA LEU A 138 -22.98 18.19 7.88
C LEU A 138 -23.51 17.59 6.56
N VAL A 139 -23.26 18.24 5.44
CA VAL A 139 -23.63 17.71 4.12
C VAL A 139 -22.65 16.56 3.75
N GLN A 140 -23.05 15.32 4.04
CA GLN A 140 -22.24 14.11 3.80
C GLN A 140 -22.33 13.57 2.37
N PRO A 141 -23.48 13.62 1.68
CA PRO A 141 -23.55 13.20 0.29
C PRO A 141 -22.52 13.93 -0.58
N GLY A 142 -21.61 13.17 -1.20
CA GLY A 142 -20.58 13.74 -2.05
C GLY A 142 -19.34 14.32 -1.34
N ALA A 143 -19.28 14.29 -0.01
CA ALA A 143 -18.17 14.86 0.78
C ALA A 143 -16.78 14.34 0.39
N LEU A 144 -16.67 13.12 -0.14
CA LEU A 144 -15.43 12.49 -0.61
C LEU A 144 -15.35 12.38 -2.14
N SER A 145 -16.17 13.09 -2.91
CA SER A 145 -16.35 12.88 -4.36
C SER A 145 -15.09 12.97 -5.20
N ASN A 146 -14.09 13.74 -4.78
CA ASN A 146 -12.81 13.92 -5.49
C ASN A 146 -11.78 12.81 -5.21
N ILE A 147 -12.05 11.94 -4.24
CA ILE A 147 -11.15 10.85 -3.81
C ILE A 147 -11.83 9.49 -3.75
N VAL A 148 -13.03 9.35 -4.32
CA VAL A 148 -13.75 8.08 -4.50
C VAL A 148 -14.15 7.89 -5.95
N LYS A 149 -14.38 6.66 -6.38
CA LYS A 149 -14.87 6.37 -7.73
C LYS A 149 -16.30 6.86 -7.93
N LYS A 150 -17.13 6.71 -6.89
CA LYS A 150 -18.50 7.20 -6.86
C LYS A 150 -18.98 7.34 -5.42
N SER A 151 -19.84 8.34 -5.18
CA SER A 151 -20.58 8.52 -3.95
C SER A 151 -22.05 8.17 -4.18
N PHE A 152 -22.63 7.41 -3.24
CA PHE A 152 -24.00 6.98 -3.25
C PHE A 152 -24.71 7.54 -2.01
N ASN A 153 -26.00 7.88 -2.16
CA ASN A 153 -26.82 8.32 -1.05
C ASN A 153 -28.07 7.43 -0.96
N ILE A 154 -28.25 6.79 0.19
CA ILE A 154 -29.38 5.92 0.50
C ILE A 154 -30.30 6.68 1.46
N PRO A 155 -31.53 7.01 1.05
CA PRO A 155 -32.48 7.71 1.92
C PRO A 155 -33.03 6.79 3.00
N VAL A 156 -33.81 7.35 3.92
CA VAL A 156 -34.60 6.57 4.88
C VAL A 156 -35.54 5.61 4.15
N VAL A 157 -35.54 4.33 4.59
CA VAL A 157 -36.30 3.25 3.97
C VAL A 157 -37.25 2.60 4.97
N SER A 158 -38.55 2.59 4.63
CA SER A 158 -39.57 1.86 5.38
C SER A 158 -39.56 0.36 5.08
N ALA A 159 -39.90 -0.45 6.08
CA ALA A 159 -40.06 -1.90 5.90
C ALA A 159 -41.17 -2.29 4.93
N THR A 160 -42.10 -1.39 4.61
CA THR A 160 -43.19 -1.60 3.67
C THR A 160 -42.90 -1.05 2.26
N ASP A 161 -41.79 -0.36 2.05
CA ASP A 161 -41.42 0.25 0.77
C ASP A 161 -40.48 -0.68 -0.03
N ASN A 162 -41.07 -1.57 -0.81
CA ASN A 162 -40.36 -2.56 -1.61
C ASN A 162 -39.45 -1.92 -2.68
N ASP A 163 -39.83 -0.79 -3.26
CA ASP A 163 -39.03 -0.10 -4.28
C ASP A 163 -37.77 0.48 -3.70
N LYS A 164 -37.87 1.09 -2.51
CA LYS A 164 -36.66 1.58 -1.80
C LYS A 164 -35.79 0.44 -1.28
N GLN A 165 -36.36 -0.68 -0.84
CA GLN A 165 -35.56 -1.85 -0.48
C GLN A 165 -34.79 -2.40 -1.67
N TRP A 166 -35.43 -2.56 -2.83
CA TRP A 166 -34.76 -2.89 -4.09
C TRP A 166 -33.67 -1.89 -4.45
N PHE A 167 -33.94 -0.60 -4.27
CA PHE A 167 -32.95 0.46 -4.51
C PHE A 167 -31.69 0.29 -3.63
N VAL A 168 -31.85 0.02 -2.33
CA VAL A 168 -30.72 -0.24 -1.42
C VAL A 168 -29.89 -1.43 -1.92
N GLU A 169 -30.56 -2.55 -2.19
CA GLU A 169 -29.91 -3.78 -2.66
C GLU A 169 -29.10 -3.53 -3.94
N ARG A 170 -29.70 -2.83 -4.92
CA ARG A 170 -29.03 -2.48 -6.18
C ARG A 170 -27.83 -1.56 -5.95
N VAL A 171 -27.99 -0.50 -5.17
CA VAL A 171 -26.96 0.50 -4.93
C VAL A 171 -25.75 -0.11 -4.19
N VAL A 172 -25.99 -0.94 -3.19
CA VAL A 172 -24.88 -1.59 -2.45
C VAL A 172 -24.14 -2.58 -3.36
N ASN A 173 -24.85 -3.38 -4.18
CA ASN A 173 -24.18 -4.22 -5.19
C ASN A 173 -23.35 -3.39 -6.17
N GLU A 174 -23.91 -2.29 -6.70
CA GLU A 174 -23.22 -1.40 -7.63
C GLU A 174 -21.95 -0.81 -7.00
N ALA A 175 -22.03 -0.36 -5.75
CA ALA A 175 -20.91 0.22 -5.02
C ALA A 175 -19.75 -0.79 -4.85
N ILE A 176 -20.08 -2.02 -4.43
CA ILE A 176 -19.08 -3.08 -4.23
C ILE A 176 -18.43 -3.45 -5.56
N LEU A 177 -19.22 -3.72 -6.59
CA LEU A 177 -18.73 -4.06 -7.92
C LEU A 177 -17.87 -2.94 -8.50
N LEU A 178 -18.29 -1.68 -8.36
CA LEU A 178 -17.53 -0.54 -8.82
C LEU A 178 -16.20 -0.40 -8.09
N SER A 179 -16.14 -0.71 -6.79
CA SER A 179 -14.91 -0.65 -6.04
C SER A 179 -13.84 -1.61 -6.58
N MET A 180 -14.25 -2.71 -7.21
CA MET A 180 -13.39 -3.74 -7.78
C MET A 180 -13.20 -3.63 -9.30
N ALA A 181 -14.14 -2.99 -10.00
CA ALA A 181 -14.16 -2.95 -11.47
C ALA A 181 -13.01 -2.14 -12.07
N ASN A 182 -12.45 -2.62 -13.19
CA ASN A 182 -11.37 -1.99 -13.94
C ASN A 182 -10.18 -1.65 -13.02
N THR A 183 -9.93 -0.34 -12.83
CA THR A 183 -9.00 0.16 -11.82
C THR A 183 -9.68 0.11 -10.45
N PRO A 184 -9.31 -0.78 -9.50
CA PRO A 184 -9.90 -0.81 -8.17
C PRO A 184 -9.76 0.53 -7.44
N GLY A 185 -10.64 0.82 -6.50
CA GLY A 185 -10.58 2.05 -5.74
C GLY A 185 -11.74 2.20 -4.76
N PRO A 186 -11.71 3.22 -3.89
CA PRO A 186 -12.72 3.44 -2.88
C PRO A 186 -14.03 3.95 -3.47
N VAL A 187 -15.12 3.61 -2.78
CA VAL A 187 -16.46 4.16 -2.98
C VAL A 187 -17.02 4.68 -1.66
N HIS A 188 -17.98 5.60 -1.72
CA HIS A 188 -18.66 6.13 -0.54
C HIS A 188 -20.16 5.81 -0.60
N ILE A 189 -20.71 5.30 0.50
CA ILE A 189 -22.14 5.10 0.72
C ILE A 189 -22.56 5.92 1.92
N ASN A 190 -23.31 7.00 1.69
CA ASN A 190 -24.00 7.72 2.73
C ASN A 190 -25.37 7.07 2.94
N ILE A 191 -25.73 6.70 4.18
CA ILE A 191 -26.99 6.04 4.49
C ILE A 191 -27.74 6.74 5.61
N GLN A 192 -28.98 7.12 5.36
CA GLN A 192 -29.82 7.91 6.27
C GLN A 192 -30.68 7.02 7.16
N PHE A 193 -30.74 7.36 8.42
CA PHE A 193 -31.57 6.70 9.43
C PHE A 193 -32.39 7.72 10.21
N SER A 194 -33.71 7.46 10.37
CA SER A 194 -34.57 8.21 11.26
C SER A 194 -34.61 7.57 12.65
N GLU A 195 -34.88 8.38 13.67
CA GLU A 195 -35.16 7.90 15.03
C GLU A 195 -36.46 7.09 15.10
N PRO A 196 -36.57 6.10 15.99
CA PRO A 196 -35.54 5.62 16.93
C PRO A 196 -34.53 4.69 16.24
N LEU A 197 -33.26 4.69 16.68
CA LEU A 197 -32.17 3.91 16.07
C LEU A 197 -31.93 2.55 16.72
N GLY A 198 -32.41 2.34 17.92
CA GLY A 198 -32.13 1.14 18.74
C GLY A 198 -33.21 0.06 18.69
N GLY A 199 -34.16 0.16 17.76
CA GLY A 199 -35.18 -0.87 17.60
C GLY A 199 -34.60 -2.21 17.14
N THR A 200 -35.10 -3.32 17.73
CA THR A 200 -34.60 -4.66 17.41
C THR A 200 -35.72 -5.62 17.05
N VAL A 201 -35.40 -6.58 16.18
CA VAL A 201 -36.26 -7.69 15.78
C VAL A 201 -35.50 -9.00 15.94
N ARG A 202 -36.21 -10.12 16.00
CA ARG A 202 -35.55 -11.43 15.97
C ARG A 202 -34.81 -11.62 14.64
N TYR A 203 -33.57 -12.04 14.70
CA TYR A 203 -32.79 -12.33 13.49
C TYR A 203 -33.49 -13.38 12.61
N SER A 204 -33.58 -13.06 11.33
CA SER A 204 -34.00 -13.98 10.29
C SER A 204 -33.10 -13.78 9.07
N GLU A 205 -32.63 -14.86 8.49
CA GLU A 205 -31.83 -14.80 7.27
C GLU A 205 -32.64 -14.21 6.12
N GLN A 206 -32.13 -13.16 5.49
CA GLN A 206 -32.75 -12.54 4.32
C GLN A 206 -31.98 -12.94 3.06
N LYS A 207 -32.73 -13.37 2.04
CA LYS A 207 -32.13 -13.60 0.71
C LYS A 207 -32.04 -12.26 -0.02
N VAL A 208 -30.80 -11.80 -0.22
CA VAL A 208 -30.49 -10.64 -1.07
C VAL A 208 -30.01 -11.11 -2.44
N ARG A 209 -30.23 -10.30 -3.46
CA ARG A 209 -29.70 -10.59 -4.80
C ARG A 209 -28.20 -10.27 -4.83
N LYS A 210 -27.45 -11.19 -5.41
CA LYS A 210 -26.06 -10.98 -5.79
C LYS A 210 -26.02 -10.64 -7.28
N ILE A 211 -25.44 -9.49 -7.62
CA ILE A 211 -25.16 -9.12 -9.01
C ILE A 211 -23.74 -9.55 -9.32
N GLU A 212 -23.54 -10.27 -10.41
CA GLU A 212 -22.22 -10.73 -10.84
C GLU A 212 -21.81 -10.03 -12.14
N VAL A 213 -20.54 -9.67 -12.25
CA VAL A 213 -19.95 -9.17 -13.48
C VAL A 213 -19.10 -10.28 -14.09
N ILE A 214 -19.38 -10.62 -15.33
CA ILE A 214 -18.58 -11.57 -16.10
C ILE A 214 -17.57 -10.75 -16.91
N GLU A 215 -16.31 -10.80 -16.50
CA GLU A 215 -15.23 -10.10 -17.19
C GLU A 215 -14.77 -10.89 -18.42
N ASN A 216 -14.55 -10.18 -19.50
CA ASN A 216 -13.95 -10.73 -20.70
C ASN A 216 -12.66 -9.94 -21.02
N SER A 217 -11.51 -10.45 -20.56
CA SER A 217 -10.22 -9.92 -20.91
C SER A 217 -9.67 -10.66 -22.13
N SER A 218 -9.92 -10.15 -23.33
CA SER A 218 -9.32 -10.70 -24.53
C SER A 218 -7.88 -10.19 -24.69
N PRO A 219 -6.90 -11.07 -24.88
CA PRO A 219 -5.54 -10.65 -25.21
C PRO A 219 -5.51 -9.97 -26.58
N LEU A 220 -4.50 -9.10 -26.80
CA LEU A 220 -4.30 -8.51 -28.11
C LEU A 220 -4.14 -9.60 -29.19
N PRO A 221 -4.65 -9.38 -30.41
CA PRO A 221 -4.53 -10.33 -31.51
C PRO A 221 -3.07 -10.70 -31.80
N ARG A 222 -2.83 -11.97 -32.10
CA ARG A 222 -1.47 -12.51 -32.33
C ARG A 222 -0.67 -11.73 -33.39
N HIS A 223 -1.33 -11.28 -34.47
CA HIS A 223 -0.67 -10.51 -35.52
C HIS A 223 -0.17 -9.14 -35.02
N ILE A 224 -0.92 -8.48 -34.12
CA ILE A 224 -0.49 -7.22 -33.48
C ILE A 224 0.76 -7.46 -32.62
N MET A 225 0.75 -8.53 -31.82
CA MET A 225 1.92 -8.90 -31.02
C MET A 225 3.14 -9.24 -31.87
N ASP A 226 2.93 -9.87 -33.02
CA ASP A 226 4.01 -10.17 -33.97
C ASP A 226 4.60 -8.90 -34.61
N MET A 227 3.75 -7.97 -35.02
CA MET A 227 4.17 -6.65 -35.52
C MET A 227 4.98 -5.88 -34.48
N LEU A 228 4.49 -5.79 -33.22
CA LEU A 228 5.20 -5.15 -32.12
C LEU A 228 6.55 -5.82 -31.84
N GLY A 229 6.61 -7.16 -31.86
CA GLY A 229 7.86 -7.89 -31.66
C GLY A 229 8.88 -7.65 -32.78
N ALA A 230 8.43 -7.52 -34.02
CA ALA A 230 9.29 -7.18 -35.17
C ALA A 230 9.83 -5.75 -35.07
N GLU A 231 8.99 -4.78 -34.67
CA GLU A 231 9.35 -3.38 -34.44
C GLU A 231 10.38 -3.23 -33.32
N LEU A 232 10.20 -4.00 -32.23
CA LEU A 232 11.00 -3.88 -31.01
C LEU A 232 12.29 -4.72 -31.01
N ALA A 233 12.50 -5.59 -31.97
CA ALA A 233 13.58 -6.57 -31.94
C ALA A 233 14.99 -5.96 -31.83
N ASP A 234 15.21 -4.78 -32.41
CA ASP A 234 16.49 -4.04 -32.41
C ASP A 234 16.48 -2.78 -31.55
N LYS A 235 15.33 -2.42 -30.95
CA LYS A 235 15.17 -1.23 -30.11
C LYS A 235 15.76 -1.41 -28.72
N ARG A 236 16.26 -0.33 -28.13
CA ARG A 236 16.72 -0.26 -26.73
C ARG A 236 15.50 -0.09 -25.81
N ILE A 237 15.15 -1.13 -25.07
CA ILE A 237 13.93 -1.17 -24.28
C ILE A 237 14.28 -1.09 -22.79
N MET A 238 13.63 -0.15 -22.08
CA MET A 238 13.66 -0.09 -20.62
C MET A 238 12.25 -0.34 -20.08
N LEU A 239 12.09 -1.40 -19.26
CA LEU A 239 10.86 -1.59 -18.49
C LEU A 239 11.03 -0.97 -17.11
N THR A 240 10.09 -0.08 -16.73
CA THR A 240 10.02 0.51 -15.39
C THR A 240 8.83 -0.06 -14.64
N ALA A 241 9.04 -0.47 -13.39
CA ALA A 241 7.99 -1.02 -12.54
C ALA A 241 7.92 -0.24 -11.21
N GLY A 242 6.81 0.48 -11.00
CA GLY A 242 6.50 1.16 -9.75
C GLY A 242 5.88 0.20 -8.72
N PHE A 243 5.10 0.70 -7.75
CA PHE A 243 4.45 -0.20 -6.79
C PHE A 243 3.41 -1.10 -7.49
N LEU A 244 3.42 -2.37 -7.11
CA LEU A 244 2.58 -3.42 -7.68
C LEU A 244 2.18 -4.42 -6.59
N PRO A 245 1.02 -5.04 -6.70
CA PRO A 245 0.72 -6.22 -5.91
C PRO A 245 1.61 -7.39 -6.36
N SER A 246 1.96 -8.28 -5.43
CA SER A 246 2.69 -9.51 -5.78
C SER A 246 1.92 -10.36 -6.79
N SER A 247 2.57 -10.81 -7.85
CA SER A 247 2.00 -11.65 -8.91
C SER A 247 3.08 -12.56 -9.52
N GLU A 248 2.92 -13.87 -9.33
CA GLU A 248 3.83 -14.87 -9.91
C GLU A 248 3.80 -14.85 -11.46
N LYS A 249 2.63 -14.60 -12.04
CA LYS A 249 2.48 -14.50 -13.52
C LYS A 249 3.29 -13.32 -14.05
N LEU A 250 3.16 -12.16 -13.43
CA LEU A 250 3.90 -10.96 -13.82
C LEU A 250 5.40 -11.14 -13.59
N GLN A 251 5.78 -11.71 -12.45
CA GLN A 251 7.17 -12.06 -12.12
C GLN A 251 7.81 -12.91 -13.23
N LYS A 252 7.12 -13.97 -13.68
CA LYS A 252 7.58 -14.86 -14.75
C LYS A 252 7.67 -14.14 -16.10
N ALA A 253 6.67 -13.33 -16.43
CA ALA A 253 6.65 -12.58 -17.69
C ALA A 253 7.80 -11.57 -17.78
N VAL A 254 8.02 -10.77 -16.72
CA VAL A 254 9.12 -9.81 -16.66
C VAL A 254 10.48 -10.49 -16.62
N SER A 255 10.61 -11.63 -15.93
CA SER A 255 11.83 -12.44 -15.94
C SER A 255 12.17 -12.97 -17.34
N ASN A 256 11.19 -13.36 -18.14
CA ASN A 256 11.43 -13.77 -19.52
C ASN A 256 11.83 -12.58 -20.41
N LEU A 257 11.18 -11.43 -20.21
CA LEU A 257 11.52 -10.20 -20.95
C LEU A 257 12.95 -9.74 -20.63
N SER A 258 13.38 -9.82 -19.37
CA SER A 258 14.72 -9.39 -18.92
C SER A 258 15.87 -10.17 -19.55
N ARG A 259 15.61 -11.41 -20.01
CA ARG A 259 16.61 -12.26 -20.70
C ARG A 259 16.89 -11.84 -22.14
N LEU A 260 16.08 -10.95 -22.70
CA LEU A 260 16.29 -10.46 -24.04
C LEU A 260 17.51 -9.53 -24.10
N GLY A 261 18.33 -9.68 -25.11
CA GLY A 261 19.61 -8.96 -25.25
C GLY A 261 19.48 -7.46 -25.57
N ASN A 262 18.28 -6.89 -25.58
CA ASN A 262 18.03 -5.47 -25.82
C ASN A 262 17.14 -4.83 -24.74
N VAL A 263 16.89 -5.52 -23.64
CA VAL A 263 15.99 -5.06 -22.57
C VAL A 263 16.73 -4.90 -21.26
N THR A 264 16.50 -3.78 -20.57
CA THR A 264 16.88 -3.57 -19.16
C THR A 264 15.64 -3.31 -18.31
N ILE A 265 15.66 -3.77 -17.06
CA ILE A 265 14.54 -3.61 -16.10
C ILE A 265 14.95 -2.66 -15.00
N MET A 266 14.06 -1.71 -14.67
CA MET A 266 14.15 -0.78 -13.55
C MET A 266 12.94 -1.00 -12.63
N ALA A 267 13.05 -2.00 -11.76
CA ALA A 267 11.98 -2.39 -10.85
C ALA A 267 12.25 -1.86 -9.43
N GLU A 268 11.28 -1.14 -8.86
CA GLU A 268 11.36 -0.66 -7.48
C GLU A 268 11.14 -1.76 -6.46
N THR A 269 11.59 -1.54 -5.23
CA THR A 269 11.39 -2.46 -4.10
C THR A 269 9.90 -2.79 -3.91
N LEU A 270 9.03 -1.79 -4.01
CA LEU A 270 7.58 -1.94 -3.89
C LEU A 270 6.90 -2.52 -5.14
N SER A 271 7.65 -2.82 -6.20
CA SER A 271 7.11 -3.52 -7.37
C SER A 271 6.81 -4.99 -7.11
N ASN A 272 7.34 -5.54 -6.03
CA ASN A 272 7.26 -6.96 -5.69
C ASN A 272 7.76 -7.89 -6.83
N LEU A 273 8.62 -7.36 -7.72
CA LEU A 273 9.28 -8.11 -8.77
C LEU A 273 10.66 -8.56 -8.28
N HIS A 274 10.76 -9.84 -7.92
CA HIS A 274 11.98 -10.45 -7.41
C HIS A 274 12.77 -11.11 -8.54
N LEU A 275 13.41 -10.30 -9.38
CA LEU A 275 14.18 -10.77 -10.53
C LEU A 275 15.56 -11.24 -10.09
N HIS A 276 15.91 -12.49 -10.40
CA HIS A 276 17.27 -12.99 -10.21
C HIS A 276 18.21 -12.19 -11.11
N GLN A 277 19.19 -11.51 -10.53
CA GLN A 277 20.28 -10.77 -11.16
C GLN A 277 20.01 -9.34 -11.65
N GLU A 278 18.76 -8.87 -11.83
CA GLU A 278 18.54 -7.55 -12.46
C GLU A 278 17.81 -6.51 -11.61
N ALA A 279 17.15 -6.92 -10.54
CA ALA A 279 16.34 -6.02 -9.71
C ALA A 279 17.13 -5.51 -8.50
N TYR A 280 18.18 -4.81 -8.75
CA TYR A 280 18.92 -4.10 -7.72
C TYR A 280 18.60 -2.62 -7.82
N SER A 281 18.91 -1.87 -6.76
CA SER A 281 18.68 -0.44 -6.65
C SER A 281 18.56 0.30 -7.99
N ILE A 282 17.46 1.03 -8.17
CA ILE A 282 17.26 1.87 -9.35
C ILE A 282 18.13 3.12 -9.29
N ASP A 283 18.26 3.72 -8.10
CA ASP A 283 18.87 5.04 -7.96
C ASP A 283 20.39 4.99 -8.12
N LEU A 284 21.03 3.96 -7.60
CA LEU A 284 22.48 3.89 -7.56
C LEU A 284 23.13 3.82 -8.96
N PRO A 285 22.69 2.97 -9.89
CA PRO A 285 23.21 2.98 -11.26
C PRO A 285 23.07 4.35 -11.94
N ILE A 286 21.96 5.05 -11.70
CA ILE A 286 21.72 6.36 -12.31
C ILE A 286 22.66 7.44 -11.77
N THR A 287 23.03 7.38 -10.48
CA THR A 287 24.00 8.34 -9.93
C THR A 287 25.40 8.19 -10.50
N MET A 288 25.71 7.02 -11.04
CA MET A 288 27.01 6.69 -11.59
C MET A 288 27.11 6.93 -13.10
N LEU A 289 25.98 7.27 -13.76
CA LEU A 289 25.98 7.61 -15.17
C LEU A 289 26.82 8.86 -15.44
N GLU A 290 27.78 8.73 -16.32
CA GLU A 290 28.51 9.85 -16.90
C GLU A 290 27.72 10.50 -18.05
N GLU A 291 28.06 11.72 -18.41
CA GLU A 291 27.25 12.46 -19.39
C GLU A 291 27.29 11.81 -20.79
N GLU A 292 28.43 11.27 -21.16
CA GLU A 292 28.62 10.54 -22.41
C GLU A 292 27.86 9.20 -22.42
N GLU A 293 27.91 8.45 -21.32
CA GLU A 293 27.16 7.21 -21.16
C GLU A 293 25.64 7.43 -21.16
N SER A 294 25.19 8.58 -20.65
CA SER A 294 23.77 8.93 -20.59
C SER A 294 23.11 8.90 -21.98
N THR A 295 23.82 9.27 -23.03
CA THR A 295 23.32 9.22 -24.41
C THR A 295 23.34 7.80 -24.97
N THR A 296 24.42 7.06 -24.74
CA THR A 296 24.57 5.67 -25.22
C THR A 296 23.58 4.73 -24.55
N LEU A 297 23.31 4.93 -23.25
CA LEU A 297 22.39 4.13 -22.45
C LEU A 297 20.94 4.68 -22.45
N ARG A 298 20.64 5.66 -23.30
CA ARG A 298 19.28 6.16 -23.53
C ARG A 298 18.41 5.04 -24.11
N PRO A 299 17.24 4.75 -23.50
CA PRO A 299 16.27 3.86 -24.12
C PRO A 299 15.59 4.52 -25.33
N ASP A 300 15.31 3.71 -26.35
CA ASP A 300 14.42 4.17 -27.44
C ASP A 300 12.98 4.14 -26.95
N ILE A 301 12.62 3.09 -26.22
CA ILE A 301 11.27 2.87 -25.70
C ILE A 301 11.32 2.58 -24.21
N VAL A 302 10.46 3.26 -23.46
CA VAL A 302 10.17 2.96 -22.05
C VAL A 302 8.81 2.30 -21.96
N ILE A 303 8.73 1.16 -21.29
CA ILE A 303 7.46 0.48 -20.95
C ILE A 303 7.26 0.59 -19.45
N SER A 304 6.15 1.18 -19.02
CA SER A 304 5.84 1.36 -17.58
C SER A 304 4.70 0.47 -17.13
N ILE A 305 4.89 -0.16 -15.98
CA ILE A 305 3.87 -0.95 -15.27
C ILE A 305 3.76 -0.53 -13.82
N GLY A 306 2.59 -0.71 -13.23
CA GLY A 306 2.32 -0.37 -11.83
C GLY A 306 2.14 1.11 -11.58
N GLY A 307 2.11 1.45 -10.30
CA GLY A 307 1.85 2.81 -9.83
C GLY A 307 3.07 3.73 -9.83
N ALA A 308 2.98 4.82 -9.06
CA ALA A 308 4.00 5.87 -9.04
C ALA A 308 5.37 5.36 -8.55
N LEU A 309 6.43 5.83 -9.20
CA LEU A 309 7.81 5.55 -8.83
C LEU A 309 8.25 6.36 -7.59
N VAL A 310 8.97 5.74 -6.67
CA VAL A 310 9.68 6.41 -5.57
C VAL A 310 10.87 7.18 -6.11
N SER A 311 11.64 6.57 -7.02
CA SER A 311 12.87 7.11 -7.59
C SER A 311 12.66 8.46 -8.29
N ARG A 312 13.23 9.53 -7.71
CA ARG A 312 13.31 10.83 -8.37
C ARG A 312 14.43 10.86 -9.42
N MET A 313 15.48 10.08 -9.20
CA MET A 313 16.64 10.04 -10.10
C MET A 313 16.27 9.44 -11.45
N LEU A 314 15.54 8.32 -11.46
CA LEU A 314 15.05 7.72 -12.70
C LEU A 314 14.11 8.67 -13.47
N LYS A 315 13.17 9.31 -12.75
CA LYS A 315 12.28 10.31 -13.37
C LYS A 315 13.05 11.46 -14.00
N THR A 316 14.04 12.00 -13.29
CA THR A 316 14.87 13.10 -13.79
C THR A 316 15.72 12.66 -14.98
N TYR A 317 16.32 11.48 -14.91
CA TYR A 317 17.08 10.90 -16.02
C TYR A 317 16.24 10.74 -17.28
N LEU A 318 15.09 10.07 -17.19
CA LEU A 318 14.22 9.83 -18.37
C LEU A 318 13.64 11.12 -18.96
N ARG A 319 13.33 12.12 -18.13
CA ARG A 319 12.92 13.46 -18.62
C ARG A 319 14.06 14.20 -19.32
N LYS A 320 15.31 14.00 -18.90
CA LYS A 320 16.49 14.61 -19.54
C LYS A 320 16.79 13.94 -20.89
N VAL A 321 16.83 12.62 -20.93
CA VAL A 321 17.21 11.88 -22.15
C VAL A 321 16.07 11.74 -23.14
N LYS A 322 14.82 11.90 -22.75
CA LYS A 322 13.60 11.86 -23.57
C LYS A 322 13.56 10.63 -24.50
N PRO A 323 13.09 9.46 -24.04
CA PRO A 323 12.91 8.30 -24.90
C PRO A 323 12.06 8.68 -26.13
N GLN A 324 12.21 7.96 -27.24
CA GLN A 324 11.39 8.21 -28.43
C GLN A 324 9.92 7.92 -28.16
N GLU A 325 9.67 6.83 -27.42
CA GLU A 325 8.33 6.42 -27.01
C GLU A 325 8.28 6.03 -25.54
N HIS A 326 7.12 6.30 -24.93
CA HIS A 326 6.77 5.78 -23.62
C HIS A 326 5.42 5.08 -23.71
N TRP A 327 5.36 3.84 -23.29
CA TRP A 327 4.16 3.01 -23.25
C TRP A 327 3.77 2.73 -21.80
N THR A 328 2.48 2.83 -21.49
CA THR A 328 1.92 2.42 -20.20
C THR A 328 1.03 1.20 -20.40
N LEU A 329 1.08 0.23 -19.48
CA LEU A 329 0.30 -1.00 -19.53
C LEU A 329 -0.61 -1.12 -18.30
N GLY A 330 -1.81 -1.66 -18.50
CA GLY A 330 -2.77 -1.98 -17.44
C GLY A 330 -3.80 -0.88 -17.23
N ASP A 331 -4.53 -1.00 -16.13
CA ASP A 331 -5.64 -0.10 -15.76
C ASP A 331 -5.13 1.21 -15.12
N THR A 332 -4.04 1.77 -15.63
CA THR A 332 -3.55 3.07 -15.17
C THR A 332 -4.41 4.21 -15.71
N LYS A 333 -4.36 5.37 -15.05
CA LYS A 333 -5.06 6.56 -15.57
C LYS A 333 -4.51 6.92 -16.95
N ILE A 334 -5.38 6.94 -17.96
CA ILE A 334 -5.03 7.40 -19.31
C ILE A 334 -4.43 8.80 -19.21
N GLY A 335 -3.32 9.02 -19.91
CA GLY A 335 -2.62 10.31 -19.94
C GLY A 335 -1.63 10.55 -18.79
N THR A 336 -1.33 9.54 -17.95
CA THR A 336 -0.24 9.65 -16.95
C THR A 336 1.11 9.66 -17.65
N ASP A 337 1.65 10.85 -17.90
CA ASP A 337 2.93 11.05 -18.60
C ASP A 337 4.05 11.47 -17.64
N THR A 338 4.55 10.51 -16.88
CA THR A 338 5.61 10.73 -15.87
C THR A 338 6.92 11.21 -16.50
N PHE A 339 7.23 10.82 -17.73
CA PHE A 339 8.52 11.06 -18.38
C PHE A 339 8.48 12.11 -19.50
N GLN A 340 7.33 12.71 -19.76
CA GLN A 340 7.10 13.68 -20.85
C GLN A 340 7.39 13.07 -22.25
N ALA A 341 6.99 11.82 -22.44
CA ALA A 341 7.25 11.04 -23.64
C ALA A 341 6.15 10.00 -23.94
N LEU A 342 4.97 10.10 -23.29
CA LEU A 342 3.88 9.16 -23.48
C LEU A 342 3.38 9.17 -24.92
N THR A 343 3.40 8.00 -25.57
CA THR A 343 2.92 7.81 -26.94
C THR A 343 1.81 6.77 -27.03
N ARG A 344 1.81 5.74 -26.17
CA ARG A 344 0.82 4.67 -26.22
C ARG A 344 0.38 4.27 -24.82
N HIS A 345 -0.90 3.98 -24.68
CA HIS A 345 -1.48 3.33 -23.50
C HIS A 345 -2.20 2.05 -23.95
N TYR A 346 -1.85 0.94 -23.33
CA TYR A 346 -2.47 -0.35 -23.59
C TYR A 346 -3.33 -0.79 -22.39
N GLU A 347 -4.64 -0.81 -22.57
CA GLU A 347 -5.58 -1.37 -21.59
C GLU A 347 -5.56 -2.90 -21.69
N VAL A 348 -4.59 -3.51 -21.06
CA VAL A 348 -4.33 -4.96 -21.13
C VAL A 348 -3.89 -5.49 -19.77
N GLU A 349 -4.06 -6.79 -19.55
CA GLU A 349 -3.44 -7.45 -18.39
C GLU A 349 -1.92 -7.50 -18.61
N PRO A 350 -1.11 -6.84 -17.74
CA PRO A 350 0.32 -6.64 -17.99
C PRO A 350 1.12 -7.93 -18.15
N ALA A 351 0.82 -8.98 -17.35
CA ALA A 351 1.58 -10.22 -17.42
C ALA A 351 1.36 -10.96 -18.74
N ALA A 352 0.14 -11.00 -19.25
CA ALA A 352 -0.18 -11.63 -20.53
C ALA A 352 0.47 -10.88 -21.70
N PHE A 353 0.36 -9.53 -21.68
CA PHE A 353 0.96 -8.68 -22.70
C PHE A 353 2.49 -8.83 -22.72
N ILE A 354 3.16 -8.69 -21.58
CA ILE A 354 4.62 -8.80 -21.48
C ILE A 354 5.11 -10.19 -21.88
N SER A 355 4.39 -11.25 -21.50
CA SER A 355 4.74 -12.62 -21.87
C SER A 355 4.68 -12.83 -23.40
N ALA A 356 3.61 -12.38 -24.04
CA ALA A 356 3.45 -12.45 -25.49
C ALA A 356 4.50 -11.60 -26.22
N LEU A 357 4.74 -10.37 -25.73
CA LEU A 357 5.72 -9.45 -26.28
C LEU A 357 7.14 -10.03 -26.19
N ALA A 358 7.53 -10.58 -25.04
CA ALA A 358 8.84 -11.22 -24.86
C ALA A 358 9.05 -12.39 -25.82
N GLY A 359 8.01 -13.22 -26.02
CA GLY A 359 8.03 -14.31 -26.99
C GLY A 359 8.24 -13.84 -28.43
N SER A 360 7.51 -12.81 -28.84
CA SER A 360 7.58 -12.24 -30.18
C SER A 360 8.92 -11.53 -30.45
N ILE A 361 9.36 -10.65 -29.54
CA ILE A 361 10.69 -10.00 -29.66
C ILE A 361 11.79 -11.08 -29.76
N GLY A 362 11.76 -12.08 -28.88
CA GLY A 362 12.74 -13.17 -28.88
C GLY A 362 12.76 -13.96 -30.20
N HIS A 363 11.58 -14.21 -30.80
CA HIS A 363 11.47 -14.84 -32.12
C HIS A 363 12.15 -14.00 -33.20
N HIS A 364 11.81 -12.71 -33.29
CA HIS A 364 12.36 -11.83 -34.33
C HIS A 364 13.85 -11.56 -34.13
N ARG A 365 14.33 -11.46 -32.90
CA ARG A 365 15.77 -11.34 -32.60
C ARG A 365 16.54 -12.56 -33.09
N ARG A 366 16.06 -13.79 -32.78
CA ARG A 366 16.69 -15.02 -33.27
C ARG A 366 16.68 -15.12 -34.80
N LYS A 367 15.53 -14.81 -35.42
CA LYS A 367 15.39 -14.80 -36.89
C LYS A 367 16.37 -13.86 -37.58
N ARG A 368 16.66 -12.70 -36.96
CA ARG A 368 17.60 -11.68 -37.47
C ARG A 368 19.06 -11.90 -37.03
N GLY A 369 19.35 -12.91 -36.21
CA GLY A 369 20.70 -13.17 -35.68
C GLY A 369 21.22 -12.07 -34.72
N LEU A 370 20.32 -11.29 -34.06
CA LEU A 370 20.69 -10.16 -33.23
C LEU A 370 21.32 -10.61 -31.91
N GLN A 371 22.53 -10.14 -31.65
CA GLN A 371 23.27 -10.37 -30.42
C GLN A 371 22.84 -9.42 -29.30
N GLU A 372 23.41 -9.59 -28.12
CA GLU A 372 23.21 -8.69 -27.01
C GLU A 372 23.67 -7.27 -27.36
N SER A 373 22.80 -6.27 -27.11
CA SER A 373 23.07 -4.88 -27.45
C SER A 373 24.04 -4.22 -26.47
N GLU A 374 24.80 -3.23 -26.94
CA GLU A 374 25.64 -2.40 -26.07
C GLU A 374 24.83 -1.68 -24.98
N PHE A 375 23.58 -1.34 -25.27
CA PHE A 375 22.64 -0.80 -24.29
C PHE A 375 22.42 -1.76 -23.11
N LYS A 376 22.14 -3.02 -23.38
CA LYS A 376 21.93 -4.04 -22.33
C LYS A 376 23.22 -4.28 -21.54
N LYS A 377 24.34 -4.48 -22.22
CA LYS A 377 25.65 -4.65 -21.59
C LYS A 377 26.03 -3.48 -20.70
N GLY A 378 25.86 -2.25 -21.20
CA GLY A 378 26.18 -1.05 -20.45
C GLY A 378 25.37 -0.92 -19.16
N TRP A 379 24.04 -1.13 -19.20
CA TRP A 379 23.21 -1.13 -18.00
C TRP A 379 23.58 -2.27 -17.03
N THR A 380 23.90 -3.46 -17.52
CA THR A 380 24.34 -4.59 -16.68
C THR A 380 25.64 -4.24 -15.96
N ASN A 381 26.66 -3.77 -16.69
CA ASN A 381 27.94 -3.35 -16.10
C ASN A 381 27.77 -2.22 -15.07
N LEU A 382 26.91 -1.25 -15.37
CA LEU A 382 26.65 -0.12 -14.48
C LEU A 382 25.98 -0.57 -13.17
N LYS A 383 25.00 -1.50 -13.26
CA LYS A 383 24.36 -2.09 -12.08
C LYS A 383 25.35 -2.87 -11.22
N GLU A 384 26.22 -3.68 -11.80
CA GLU A 384 27.25 -4.43 -11.08
C GLU A 384 28.28 -3.50 -10.42
N LYS A 385 28.72 -2.46 -11.14
CA LYS A 385 29.63 -1.43 -10.58
C LYS A 385 28.98 -0.72 -9.39
N ALA A 386 27.69 -0.38 -9.53
CA ALA A 386 26.91 0.25 -8.46
C ALA A 386 26.81 -0.63 -7.21
N GLN A 387 26.58 -1.93 -7.36
CA GLN A 387 26.51 -2.88 -6.25
C GLN A 387 27.85 -2.98 -5.50
N ARG A 388 28.95 -3.15 -6.24
CA ARG A 388 30.29 -3.21 -5.63
C ARG A 388 30.62 -1.93 -4.86
N ARG A 389 30.24 -0.78 -5.41
CA ARG A 389 30.43 0.52 -4.76
C ARG A 389 29.57 0.64 -3.50
N HIS A 390 28.30 0.24 -3.56
CA HIS A 390 27.41 0.27 -2.40
C HIS A 390 27.98 -0.55 -1.25
N ALA A 391 28.33 -1.81 -1.50
CA ALA A 391 28.87 -2.70 -0.48
C ALA A 391 30.12 -2.10 0.19
N LYS A 392 31.08 -1.62 -0.62
CA LYS A 392 32.31 -0.98 -0.11
C LYS A 392 32.01 0.29 0.71
N TYR A 393 31.06 1.11 0.26
CA TYR A 393 30.71 2.35 0.97
C TYR A 393 30.03 2.06 2.31
N VAL A 394 29.06 1.16 2.35
CA VAL A 394 28.36 0.79 3.59
C VAL A 394 29.32 0.15 4.59
N GLU A 395 30.21 -0.73 4.14
CA GLU A 395 31.24 -1.36 5.00
C GLU A 395 32.13 -0.32 5.67
N SER A 396 32.60 0.69 4.93
CA SER A 396 33.50 1.73 5.41
C SER A 396 32.80 2.89 6.12
N SER A 397 31.47 3.00 6.06
CA SER A 397 30.74 4.11 6.67
C SER A 397 30.57 3.95 8.18
N GLY A 398 30.42 5.07 8.89
CA GLY A 398 30.04 5.11 10.30
C GLY A 398 28.59 4.65 10.53
N TRP A 399 28.23 4.52 11.82
CA TRP A 399 26.86 4.21 12.21
C TRP A 399 25.89 5.29 11.73
N SER A 400 24.87 4.88 10.98
CA SER A 400 23.96 5.78 10.31
C SER A 400 22.69 5.05 9.89
N GLU A 401 21.66 5.77 9.44
CA GLU A 401 20.46 5.17 8.85
C GLU A 401 20.82 4.24 7.68
N LEU A 402 21.75 4.66 6.81
CA LEU A 402 22.18 3.86 5.66
C LEU A 402 22.73 2.50 6.11
N LYS A 403 23.69 2.51 7.04
CA LYS A 403 24.32 1.29 7.53
C LYS A 403 23.35 0.39 8.29
N ALA A 404 22.56 0.98 9.19
CA ALA A 404 21.58 0.24 9.98
C ALA A 404 20.50 -0.39 9.13
N LEU A 405 19.92 0.34 8.16
CA LEU A 405 18.86 -0.16 7.30
C LEU A 405 19.38 -1.20 6.31
N ASP A 406 20.56 -1.03 5.74
CA ASP A 406 21.16 -2.06 4.87
C ASP A 406 21.40 -3.37 5.63
N ASP A 407 21.93 -3.31 6.84
CA ASP A 407 22.15 -4.48 7.70
C ASP A 407 20.84 -5.18 8.05
N ILE A 408 19.82 -4.48 8.54
CA ILE A 408 18.54 -5.12 8.90
C ILE A 408 17.81 -5.70 7.69
N PHE A 409 17.79 -5.00 6.54
CA PHE A 409 17.16 -5.54 5.34
C PHE A 409 17.83 -6.83 4.86
N THR A 410 19.11 -7.02 5.15
CA THR A 410 19.83 -8.25 4.82
C THR A 410 19.45 -9.42 5.73
N ARG A 411 18.98 -9.14 6.95
CA ARG A 411 18.65 -10.15 7.98
C ARG A 411 17.17 -10.51 8.02
N ILE A 412 16.28 -9.70 7.44
CA ILE A 412 14.85 -10.02 7.40
C ILE A 412 14.63 -11.29 6.59
N PRO A 413 13.98 -12.33 7.16
CA PRO A 413 13.69 -13.57 6.46
C PRO A 413 12.72 -13.38 5.29
N ASN A 414 12.86 -14.22 4.25
CA ASN A 414 12.05 -14.13 3.03
C ASN A 414 10.57 -14.51 3.23
N ASP A 415 10.20 -15.10 4.35
CA ASP A 415 8.82 -15.47 4.70
C ASP A 415 8.05 -14.34 5.41
N ARG A 416 8.68 -13.16 5.58
CA ARG A 416 8.07 -11.99 6.22
C ARG A 416 7.46 -11.06 5.17
N ASN A 417 6.32 -10.47 5.53
CA ASN A 417 5.83 -9.26 4.86
C ASN A 417 6.54 -8.04 5.47
N VAL A 418 6.98 -7.10 4.64
CA VAL A 418 7.59 -5.84 5.09
C VAL A 418 6.72 -4.67 4.70
N PHE A 419 6.38 -3.84 5.67
CA PHE A 419 5.67 -2.59 5.44
C PHE A 419 6.62 -1.41 5.65
N LEU A 420 6.84 -0.60 4.61
CA LEU A 420 7.78 0.51 4.62
C LEU A 420 7.06 1.85 4.74
N SER A 421 7.45 2.67 5.71
CA SER A 421 6.95 4.04 5.80
C SER A 421 7.55 4.94 4.74
N ASN A 422 6.85 6.04 4.45
CA ASN A 422 7.38 7.12 3.64
C ASN A 422 8.48 7.90 4.39
N GLY A 423 9.09 8.86 3.73
CA GLY A 423 10.25 9.59 4.25
C GLY A 423 11.56 8.96 3.81
N THR A 424 12.47 8.70 4.75
CA THR A 424 13.80 8.13 4.47
C THR A 424 13.76 6.63 4.26
N VAL A 425 12.94 5.90 5.03
CA VAL A 425 12.90 4.43 5.06
C VAL A 425 12.72 3.81 3.67
N VAL A 426 11.66 4.19 2.94
CA VAL A 426 11.41 3.65 1.60
C VAL A 426 12.52 4.00 0.61
N ARG A 427 13.22 5.11 0.82
CA ARG A 427 14.36 5.53 -0.03
C ARG A 427 15.61 4.71 0.25
N TYR A 428 15.89 4.42 1.51
CA TYR A 428 17.00 3.52 1.86
C TYR A 428 16.73 2.10 1.36
N ALA A 429 15.48 1.63 1.41
CA ALA A 429 15.10 0.35 0.82
C ALA A 429 15.38 0.27 -0.70
N GLN A 430 15.30 1.42 -1.42
CA GLN A 430 15.69 1.49 -2.84
C GLN A 430 17.21 1.46 -3.07
N LEU A 431 18.01 1.74 -2.05
CA LEU A 431 19.48 1.66 -2.14
C LEU A 431 20.00 0.27 -1.80
N SER A 432 19.26 -0.52 -1.02
CA SER A 432 19.68 -1.86 -0.64
C SER A 432 19.89 -2.73 -1.87
N THR A 433 21.01 -3.43 -1.90
CA THR A 433 21.37 -4.37 -2.97
C THR A 433 20.78 -5.75 -2.76
N ARG A 434 20.15 -5.98 -1.63
CA ARG A 434 19.47 -7.23 -1.34
C ARG A 434 18.00 -7.18 -1.66
N ARG A 435 17.46 -8.34 -1.98
CA ARG A 435 16.04 -8.58 -2.09
C ARG A 435 15.35 -8.40 -0.74
N LEU A 436 14.39 -7.51 -0.68
CA LEU A 436 13.40 -7.56 0.38
C LEU A 436 12.45 -8.77 0.19
N PRO A 437 11.78 -9.22 1.26
CA PRO A 437 10.89 -10.38 1.25
C PRO A 437 9.82 -10.36 0.16
N HIS A 438 9.17 -11.51 -0.04
CA HIS A 438 8.20 -11.76 -1.12
C HIS A 438 7.05 -10.76 -1.22
N LEU A 439 6.68 -10.09 -0.11
CA LEU A 439 5.67 -9.04 -0.13
C LEU A 439 6.21 -7.81 0.59
N THR A 440 6.41 -6.73 -0.15
CA THR A 440 6.79 -5.42 0.37
C THR A 440 5.70 -4.43 0.07
N LEU A 441 5.17 -3.78 1.11
CA LEU A 441 4.06 -2.86 1.06
C LEU A 441 4.46 -1.46 1.57
N GLY A 442 3.64 -0.47 1.26
CA GLY A 442 3.76 0.90 1.74
C GLY A 442 2.66 1.78 1.16
N CYS A 443 2.35 2.88 1.82
CA CYS A 443 1.36 3.85 1.37
C CYS A 443 1.97 4.79 0.33
N ARG A 444 1.79 4.50 -0.97
CA ARG A 444 2.44 5.21 -2.09
C ARG A 444 1.48 5.90 -3.05
N GLY A 445 0.20 5.91 -2.75
CA GLY A 445 -0.80 6.66 -3.53
C GLY A 445 -0.59 8.17 -3.43
N VAL A 446 -0.66 8.71 -2.23
CA VAL A 446 -0.36 10.12 -1.92
C VAL A 446 0.90 10.29 -1.08
N SER A 447 1.45 9.19 -0.56
CA SER A 447 2.72 9.16 0.16
C SER A 447 2.74 9.95 1.47
N GLY A 448 1.64 9.97 2.22
CA GLY A 448 1.54 10.51 3.58
C GLY A 448 2.35 9.68 4.59
N ILE A 449 2.62 10.26 5.75
CA ILE A 449 3.32 9.58 6.87
C ILE A 449 2.39 9.28 8.05
N ASP A 450 1.14 9.68 7.96
CA ASP A 450 0.16 9.72 9.04
C ASP A 450 -0.62 8.41 9.26
N GLY A 451 -0.53 7.45 8.34
CA GLY A 451 -1.33 6.22 8.40
C GLY A 451 -0.53 4.91 8.39
N THR A 452 0.78 4.97 8.33
CA THR A 452 1.64 3.80 8.12
C THR A 452 1.47 2.74 9.21
N ASN A 453 1.34 3.14 10.48
CA ASN A 453 1.21 2.25 11.63
C ASN A 453 -0.02 1.34 11.49
N TYR A 454 -1.20 1.93 11.32
CA TYR A 454 -2.43 1.14 11.21
C TYR A 454 -2.58 0.42 9.86
N ALA A 455 -2.02 0.94 8.78
CA ALA A 455 -1.94 0.19 7.53
C ALA A 455 -1.08 -1.08 7.67
N ALA A 456 0.05 -0.99 8.38
CA ALA A 456 0.87 -2.16 8.69
C ALA A 456 0.15 -3.15 9.63
N LEU A 457 -0.58 -2.65 10.64
CA LEU A 457 -1.40 -3.49 11.51
C LEU A 457 -2.47 -4.24 10.70
N GLY A 458 -3.21 -3.55 9.86
CA GLY A 458 -4.20 -4.16 8.98
C GLY A 458 -3.58 -5.20 8.04
N ALA A 459 -2.44 -4.89 7.45
CA ALA A 459 -1.70 -5.83 6.62
C ALA A 459 -1.28 -7.08 7.41
N SER A 460 -0.83 -6.94 8.66
CA SER A 460 -0.43 -8.06 9.52
C SER A 460 -1.59 -8.99 9.88
N LEU A 461 -2.77 -8.44 10.12
CA LEU A 461 -3.99 -9.21 10.40
C LEU A 461 -4.51 -9.97 9.19
N ALA A 462 -4.28 -9.41 8.00
CA ALA A 462 -4.72 -10.01 6.74
C ALA A 462 -3.70 -11.00 6.15
N TYR A 463 -2.42 -10.82 6.43
CA TYR A 463 -1.34 -11.69 5.97
C TYR A 463 -1.29 -12.97 6.81
N GLY A 464 -1.04 -14.12 6.17
CA GLY A 464 -1.00 -15.42 6.88
C GLY A 464 0.26 -15.65 7.72
N GLY A 465 1.30 -14.82 7.55
CA GLY A 465 2.58 -14.87 8.27
C GLY A 465 2.83 -13.63 9.12
N ARG A 466 4.10 -13.41 9.49
CA ARG A 466 4.50 -12.23 10.27
C ARG A 466 4.80 -11.04 9.36
N THR A 467 4.48 -9.85 9.84
CA THR A 467 4.74 -8.56 9.19
C THR A 467 5.75 -7.76 10.00
N ILE A 468 6.68 -7.10 9.34
CA ILE A 468 7.61 -6.15 9.94
C ILE A 468 7.30 -4.76 9.40
N LEU A 469 6.89 -3.85 10.28
CA LEU A 469 6.81 -2.43 9.98
C LEU A 469 8.20 -1.80 10.16
N VAL A 470 8.72 -1.13 9.14
CA VAL A 470 9.91 -0.27 9.26
C VAL A 470 9.46 1.18 9.05
N THR A 471 9.61 2.00 10.08
CA THR A 471 9.10 3.37 10.11
C THR A 471 10.07 4.35 10.74
N GLY A 472 9.98 5.63 10.37
CA GLY A 472 10.67 6.70 11.08
C GLY A 472 9.92 7.15 12.33
N ASP A 473 10.63 7.76 13.26
CA ASP A 473 10.09 8.29 14.53
C ASP A 473 8.93 9.28 14.32
N LEU A 474 9.07 10.22 13.40
CA LEU A 474 8.01 11.19 13.09
C LEU A 474 6.76 10.49 12.48
N SER A 475 6.94 9.52 11.58
CA SER A 475 5.80 8.75 11.06
C SER A 475 5.14 7.92 12.15
N PHE A 476 5.94 7.30 13.03
CA PHE A 476 5.43 6.52 14.15
C PHE A 476 4.62 7.37 15.13
N SER A 477 5.02 8.63 15.35
CA SER A 477 4.38 9.55 16.30
C SER A 477 2.95 9.97 15.94
N TYR A 478 2.49 9.70 14.70
CA TYR A 478 1.10 9.98 14.30
C TYR A 478 0.07 9.05 14.94
N ALA A 479 0.47 7.83 15.32
CA ALA A 479 -0.40 6.84 15.96
C ALA A 479 0.43 5.88 16.84
N PRO A 480 1.10 6.39 17.89
CA PRO A 480 1.97 5.58 18.75
C PRO A 480 1.17 4.60 19.63
N GLU A 481 -0.12 4.84 19.81
CA GLU A 481 -1.05 3.97 20.54
C GLU A 481 -1.24 2.59 19.88
N ILE A 482 -0.73 2.38 18.67
CA ILE A 482 -0.74 1.06 18.01
C ILE A 482 -0.17 -0.03 18.90
N ILE A 483 0.87 0.26 19.70
CA ILE A 483 1.51 -0.72 20.60
C ILE A 483 0.58 -1.20 21.71
N SER A 484 -0.43 -0.41 22.06
CA SER A 484 -1.47 -0.76 23.04
C SER A 484 -2.79 -1.19 22.39
N SER A 485 -2.83 -1.34 21.07
CA SER A 485 -4.04 -1.76 20.36
C SER A 485 -4.42 -3.19 20.74
N ALA A 486 -5.72 -3.43 20.97
CA ALA A 486 -6.25 -4.78 21.19
C ALA A 486 -5.96 -5.75 20.02
N TYR A 487 -5.64 -5.23 18.84
CA TYR A 487 -5.28 -6.03 17.65
C TYR A 487 -3.78 -6.19 17.45
N MET A 488 -2.97 -5.59 18.33
CA MET A 488 -1.52 -5.81 18.31
C MET A 488 -1.20 -7.23 18.77
N THR A 489 -0.57 -7.99 17.90
CA THR A 489 -0.20 -9.39 18.16
C THR A 489 1.26 -9.63 17.80
N ASN A 490 1.81 -10.79 18.14
CA ASN A 490 3.15 -11.21 17.72
C ASN A 490 3.31 -11.36 16.18
N LYS A 491 2.24 -11.16 15.40
CA LYS A 491 2.28 -11.12 13.94
C LYS A 491 2.81 -9.80 13.40
N LEU A 492 2.77 -8.71 14.17
CA LEU A 492 3.37 -7.43 13.81
C LEU A 492 4.59 -7.15 14.69
N SER A 493 5.74 -6.96 14.06
CA SER A 493 6.96 -6.44 14.68
C SER A 493 7.24 -5.05 14.14
N ILE A 494 7.73 -4.14 14.98
CA ILE A 494 7.91 -2.72 14.61
C ILE A 494 9.38 -2.35 14.75
N ILE A 495 9.95 -1.77 13.70
CA ILE A 495 11.29 -1.17 13.72
C ILE A 495 11.11 0.34 13.55
N VAL A 496 11.55 1.11 14.54
CA VAL A 496 11.50 2.58 14.52
C VAL A 496 12.91 3.14 14.34
N ILE A 497 13.10 3.87 13.25
CA ILE A 497 14.33 4.65 13.02
C ILE A 497 14.16 5.99 13.73
N ASN A 498 14.86 6.15 14.84
CA ASN A 498 14.86 7.36 15.63
C ASN A 498 16.06 8.24 15.22
N ASN A 499 15.80 9.14 14.29
CA ASN A 499 16.75 10.07 13.71
C ASN A 499 16.43 11.54 14.04
N GLY A 500 15.59 11.80 15.06
CA GLY A 500 15.19 13.14 15.48
C GLY A 500 14.25 13.83 14.50
N GLY A 501 13.21 13.12 14.02
CA GLY A 501 12.10 13.69 13.26
C GLY A 501 12.24 13.56 11.73
N GLY A 502 11.89 14.62 10.99
CA GLY A 502 11.88 14.62 9.53
C GLY A 502 13.26 14.56 8.88
N GLY A 503 14.00 13.46 9.00
CA GLY A 503 15.36 13.27 8.50
C GLY A 503 15.55 13.66 7.02
N ILE A 504 14.51 13.49 6.19
CA ILE A 504 14.55 13.87 4.77
C ILE A 504 14.92 15.35 4.55
N PHE A 505 14.55 16.25 5.46
CA PHE A 505 14.80 17.69 5.32
C PHE A 505 16.25 18.07 5.50
N ARG A 506 17.11 17.16 6.02
CA ARG A 506 18.56 17.37 6.19
C ARG A 506 19.36 17.16 4.91
N PHE A 507 18.77 16.50 3.87
CA PHE A 507 19.48 16.25 2.62
C PHE A 507 18.74 16.71 1.34
N VAL A 508 17.45 17.06 1.40
CA VAL A 508 16.81 17.65 0.21
C VAL A 508 17.28 19.09 -0.03
N LYS A 509 17.56 19.40 -1.30
CA LYS A 509 18.15 20.69 -1.70
C LYS A 509 17.39 21.93 -1.21
N SER A 510 16.06 21.82 -1.11
CA SER A 510 15.19 22.95 -0.72
C SER A 510 15.31 23.34 0.75
N THR A 511 15.72 22.44 1.64
CA THR A 511 15.67 22.66 3.09
C THR A 511 17.00 22.47 3.82
N LYS A 512 17.94 21.68 3.25
CA LYS A 512 19.18 21.33 3.95
C LYS A 512 20.04 22.51 4.41
N HIS A 513 19.93 23.66 3.76
CA HIS A 513 20.71 24.87 4.03
C HIS A 513 19.99 25.87 4.95
N LEU A 514 18.75 25.59 5.35
CA LEU A 514 17.95 26.52 6.15
C LEU A 514 18.31 26.40 7.63
N GLU A 515 18.65 27.51 8.30
CA GLU A 515 18.92 27.57 9.75
C GLU A 515 17.69 27.15 10.58
N ILE A 516 16.50 27.42 10.06
CA ILE A 516 15.23 27.08 10.72
C ILE A 516 14.84 25.61 10.55
N ARG A 517 15.63 24.79 9.82
CA ARG A 517 15.32 23.41 9.43
C ARG A 517 14.93 22.54 10.61
N GLU A 518 15.75 22.49 11.65
CA GLU A 518 15.53 21.60 12.79
C GLU A 518 14.21 21.90 13.51
N LYS A 519 13.92 23.18 13.73
CA LYS A 519 12.75 23.60 14.48
C LYS A 519 11.43 23.45 13.70
N TYR A 520 11.42 23.82 12.42
CA TYR A 520 10.17 23.95 11.66
C TYR A 520 9.93 22.85 10.64
N PHE A 521 10.95 22.07 10.26
CA PHE A 521 10.82 21.00 9.28
C PHE A 521 11.09 19.63 9.86
N CYS A 522 12.17 19.44 10.61
CA CYS A 522 12.47 18.16 11.23
C CYS A 522 11.49 17.81 12.33
N ALA A 523 11.06 18.80 13.13
CA ALA A 523 10.00 18.67 14.13
C ALA A 523 10.14 17.37 14.97
N PRO A 524 11.23 17.21 15.74
CA PRO A 524 11.51 15.97 16.45
C PRO A 524 10.37 15.60 17.40
N PRO A 525 9.81 14.39 17.33
CA PRO A 525 8.75 13.97 18.22
C PRO A 525 9.29 13.61 19.61
N HIS A 526 8.48 13.80 20.63
CA HIS A 526 8.75 13.29 21.97
C HIS A 526 8.22 11.86 22.08
N LEU A 527 9.11 10.88 21.95
CA LEU A 527 8.77 9.46 22.06
C LEU A 527 9.54 8.82 23.20
N GLU A 528 8.84 8.20 24.13
CA GLU A 528 9.39 7.37 25.21
C GLU A 528 9.11 5.90 24.90
N LEU A 529 9.66 5.39 23.78
CA LEU A 529 9.31 4.09 23.21
C LEU A 529 9.49 2.94 24.19
N GLN A 530 10.57 2.94 24.96
CA GLN A 530 10.81 1.92 25.98
C GLN A 530 9.69 1.89 27.01
N ARG A 531 9.35 3.02 27.60
CA ARG A 531 8.30 3.15 28.61
C ARG A 531 6.93 2.78 28.06
N GLN A 532 6.65 3.20 26.82
CA GLN A 532 5.39 2.87 26.15
C GLN A 532 5.26 1.35 25.93
N CYS A 533 6.35 0.68 25.53
CA CYS A 533 6.38 -0.78 25.36
C CYS A 533 6.23 -1.50 26.69
N GLU A 534 6.94 -1.06 27.74
CA GLU A 534 6.81 -1.62 29.11
C GLU A 534 5.38 -1.55 29.62
N ASN A 535 4.70 -0.39 29.43
CA ASN A 535 3.31 -0.21 29.83
C ASN A 535 2.33 -1.12 29.05
N ALA A 536 2.66 -1.44 27.79
CA ALA A 536 1.86 -2.30 26.93
C ALA A 536 2.24 -3.81 27.05
N GLY A 537 3.24 -4.17 27.86
CA GLY A 537 3.77 -5.51 27.93
C GLY A 537 4.42 -6.02 26.63
N LEU A 538 4.89 -5.10 25.78
CA LEU A 538 5.49 -5.41 24.50
C LEU A 538 7.02 -5.48 24.64
N PRO A 539 7.71 -6.52 24.10
CA PRO A 539 9.17 -6.56 24.09
C PRO A 539 9.79 -5.33 23.41
N TYR A 540 10.83 -4.77 24.05
CA TYR A 540 11.55 -3.60 23.54
C TYR A 540 13.03 -3.91 23.38
N TYR A 541 13.58 -3.52 22.25
CA TYR A 541 15.00 -3.63 21.90
C TYR A 541 15.51 -2.29 21.38
N MET A 542 16.80 -2.02 21.57
CA MET A 542 17.42 -0.80 21.09
C MET A 542 18.83 -1.05 20.55
N ALA A 543 19.15 -0.39 19.43
CA ALA A 543 20.48 -0.31 18.88
C ALA A 543 20.87 1.15 18.64
N ASN A 544 22.09 1.53 19.05
CA ASN A 544 22.74 2.79 18.74
C ASN A 544 24.15 2.58 18.14
N GLU A 545 24.49 1.35 17.80
CA GLU A 545 25.69 0.90 17.10
C GLU A 545 25.48 -0.49 16.49
N GLU A 546 26.33 -0.87 15.54
CA GLU A 546 26.21 -2.12 14.77
C GLU A 546 26.22 -3.37 15.66
N ARG A 547 27.05 -3.39 16.72
CA ARG A 547 27.13 -4.49 17.68
C ARG A 547 25.75 -4.85 18.26
N HIS A 548 24.93 -3.86 18.58
CA HIS A 548 23.61 -4.10 19.17
C HIS A 548 22.63 -4.78 18.21
N ILE A 549 22.77 -4.55 16.88
CA ILE A 549 21.99 -5.33 15.91
C ILE A 549 22.43 -6.79 15.95
N ASN A 550 23.74 -7.06 15.96
CA ASN A 550 24.26 -8.42 15.99
C ASN A 550 23.79 -9.20 17.22
N GLU A 551 23.71 -8.56 18.37
CA GLU A 551 23.33 -9.18 19.63
C GLU A 551 21.82 -9.42 19.79
N LYS A 552 20.97 -8.53 19.24
CA LYS A 552 19.55 -8.46 19.63
C LYS A 552 18.57 -8.72 18.49
N PHE A 553 18.98 -8.53 17.24
CA PHE A 553 18.04 -8.50 16.12
C PHE A 553 17.42 -9.88 15.84
N GLU A 554 18.20 -10.97 16.00
CA GLU A 554 17.68 -12.32 15.84
C GLU A 554 16.62 -12.64 16.89
N THR A 555 16.86 -12.27 18.16
CA THR A 555 15.87 -12.42 19.24
C THR A 555 14.60 -11.63 18.93
N PHE A 556 14.73 -10.36 18.47
CA PHE A 556 13.59 -9.55 18.02
C PHE A 556 12.79 -10.23 16.90
N LEU A 557 13.45 -10.81 15.91
CA LEU A 557 12.78 -11.53 14.82
C LEU A 557 11.97 -12.75 15.32
N GLN A 558 12.40 -13.38 16.42
CA GLN A 558 11.71 -14.51 17.02
C GLN A 558 10.56 -14.10 17.95
N THR A 559 10.80 -13.12 18.81
CA THR A 559 9.83 -12.71 19.85
C THR A 559 8.82 -11.68 19.34
N GLY A 560 9.18 -10.88 18.34
CA GLY A 560 8.44 -9.68 17.95
C GLY A 560 8.70 -8.50 18.90
N GLY A 561 7.78 -7.53 18.90
CA GLY A 561 7.90 -6.34 19.73
C GLY A 561 8.34 -5.11 18.93
N LEU A 562 9.02 -4.17 19.61
CA LEU A 562 9.54 -2.94 19.01
C LEU A 562 11.06 -2.89 19.10
N PHE A 563 11.71 -2.62 17.97
CA PHE A 563 13.14 -2.41 17.84
C PHE A 563 13.42 -0.96 17.49
N GLU A 564 14.01 -0.19 18.40
CA GLU A 564 14.39 1.19 18.17
C GLU A 564 15.84 1.26 17.66
N ILE A 565 16.06 1.95 16.55
CA ILE A 565 17.37 2.23 16.00
C ILE A 565 17.65 3.72 16.16
N LYS A 566 18.59 4.05 17.05
CA LYS A 566 19.03 5.44 17.31
C LYS A 566 20.24 5.76 16.47
N VAL A 567 20.19 6.86 15.74
CA VAL A 567 21.29 7.37 14.93
C VAL A 567 21.49 8.86 15.18
N ASN A 568 22.73 9.32 14.97
CA ASN A 568 22.98 10.76 14.92
C ASN A 568 22.40 11.33 13.60
N PRO A 569 21.48 12.29 13.66
CA PRO A 569 20.81 12.78 12.46
C PRO A 569 21.70 13.52 11.48
N GLU A 570 22.66 14.33 11.97
CA GLU A 570 23.57 15.11 11.12
C GLU A 570 24.61 14.19 10.46
N GLU A 571 25.20 13.25 11.20
CA GLU A 571 26.13 12.26 10.66
C GLU A 571 25.47 11.37 9.62
N SER A 572 24.22 10.93 9.87
CA SER A 572 23.45 10.14 8.90
C SER A 572 23.19 10.91 7.61
N ALA A 573 22.86 12.20 7.73
CA ALA A 573 22.64 13.06 6.56
C ALA A 573 23.93 13.31 5.76
N GLU A 574 25.06 13.49 6.45
CA GLU A 574 26.36 13.66 5.82
C GLU A 574 26.79 12.39 5.07
N ILE A 575 26.69 11.23 5.72
CA ILE A 575 26.99 9.93 5.09
C ILE A 575 26.13 9.72 3.83
N LEU A 576 24.84 10.02 3.89
CA LEU A 576 23.97 9.88 2.71
C LEU A 576 24.32 10.90 1.60
N ASN A 577 24.63 12.14 1.94
CA ASN A 577 25.07 13.13 0.97
C ASN A 577 26.37 12.68 0.26
N ASN A 578 27.35 12.20 1.02
CA ASN A 578 28.60 11.70 0.49
C ASN A 578 28.42 10.45 -0.38
N TYR A 579 27.45 9.58 -0.02
CA TYR A 579 27.09 8.41 -0.81
C TYR A 579 26.71 8.74 -2.26
N PHE A 580 26.04 9.87 -2.49
CA PHE A 580 25.64 10.30 -3.83
C PHE A 580 26.68 11.17 -4.56
N ILE A 581 27.64 11.75 -3.87
CA ILE A 581 28.67 12.62 -4.46
C ILE A 581 29.91 11.84 -4.91
N LEU A 582 30.32 10.82 -4.15
CA LEU A 582 31.48 10.00 -4.49
C LEU A 582 31.17 9.16 -5.75
N LYS A 583 31.78 9.50 -6.88
CA LYS A 583 31.71 8.76 -8.14
C LYS A 583 32.61 7.51 -8.15
#